data_f2f51239297d7d3848a16c118cbb79d0
#
_entry.id   f2f51239297d7d3848a16c118cbb79d0
#
_cell.length_a   1.000
_cell.length_b   1.000
_cell.length_c   1.000
_cell.angle_alpha   90.00
_cell.angle_beta   90.00
_cell.angle_gamma   90.00
#
_symmetry.space_group_name_H-M   'P 1'
#
loop_
_entity.id
_entity.type
_entity.pdbx_description
1 polymer ?
#
loop_
_entity_poly.entity_id
_entity_poly.type
_entity_poly.pdbx_seq_one_letter_code
_entity_poly.pdbx_strand_id
1 'polypeptide(L)'
;MKLFVQTFSCALTLTPMAAFPARVEASPNAHAILREFNKVVSSNGIDEAKAIEIGGIRQWITVRGRDRRNPILLVVHGGPAAPDLPNRYLFERPWNDYFTVVEWDQRGAGKTYELNDPEKVAPTMRVARMVQDAEELVTYLRTTYGKKKIFALGHSWGTILGLYLAQRRPDWLYAYIGVGQIINMREAEQIAYDWVLSTARKAGDADAEKELEAIAPYPESNGALPLEKMNVERKWSVHYGALTFGRQSYNFWENAEKISPDYSETDFKAIDARSAFSLPKLLLDMASTDFTKLTRLDCPLLIFAGRYDYTTPSQPVQRWFERVEAPSKRWIWFENSAHMIYAEEPGRVLVHLVQDALPLAAAAGDVAP
;
A
#
# COMPACT_ATOMS: atom_id res chain seq x y z
N MET A 1 70.14 20.93 -49.01
CA MET A 1 69.25 19.86 -48.61
C MET A 1 67.86 20.51 -48.42
N LYS A 2 67.01 20.49 -49.48
CA LYS A 2 65.64 21.13 -49.46
C LYS A 2 64.67 20.06 -49.20
N LEU A 3 63.92 20.18 -48.06
CA LEU A 3 62.76 19.29 -47.73
C LEU A 3 61.56 19.76 -48.55
N PHE A 4 60.95 18.85 -49.32
CA PHE A 4 59.67 19.01 -49.98
C PHE A 4 58.62 18.57 -48.96
N VAL A 5 57.67 19.50 -48.63
CA VAL A 5 56.43 19.21 -47.90
C VAL A 5 55.34 19.06 -48.93
N GLN A 6 54.80 17.85 -49.10
CA GLN A 6 53.64 17.60 -49.91
C GLN A 6 52.40 17.76 -49.00
N THR A 7 51.59 18.79 -49.34
CA THR A 7 50.26 18.96 -48.73
C THR A 7 49.23 18.13 -49.49
N PHE A 8 48.67 17.14 -48.83
CA PHE A 8 47.48 16.41 -49.30
C PHE A 8 46.23 17.21 -48.97
N SER A 9 45.58 17.75 -49.99
CA SER A 9 44.26 18.40 -49.89
C SER A 9 43.21 17.30 -50.05
N CYS A 10 42.54 16.93 -48.99
CA CYS A 10 41.41 16.01 -49.02
C CYS A 10 40.11 16.87 -49.19
N ALA A 11 39.57 16.87 -50.37
CA ALA A 11 38.27 17.50 -50.64
C ALA A 11 37.15 16.59 -50.11
N LEU A 12 36.55 16.94 -48.96
CA LEU A 12 35.34 16.34 -48.51
C LEU A 12 34.16 16.83 -49.34
N THR A 13 33.60 15.98 -50.19
CA THR A 13 32.30 16.23 -50.85
C THR A 13 31.20 16.02 -49.83
N LEU A 14 30.64 17.11 -49.32
CA LEU A 14 29.43 17.09 -48.54
C LEU A 14 28.22 16.76 -49.45
N THR A 15 27.74 15.54 -49.43
CA THR A 15 26.41 15.19 -49.96
C THR A 15 25.34 15.85 -49.06
N PRO A 16 24.36 16.56 -49.63
CA PRO A 16 23.29 17.10 -48.79
C PRO A 16 22.48 15.93 -48.20
N MET A 17 22.54 15.79 -46.89
CA MET A 17 21.59 14.95 -46.16
C MET A 17 20.18 15.52 -46.41
N ALA A 18 19.31 14.72 -47.03
CA ALA A 18 17.90 15.02 -47.10
C ALA A 18 17.35 15.25 -45.71
N ALA A 19 16.92 16.45 -45.39
CA ALA A 19 16.25 16.74 -44.14
C ALA A 19 14.92 15.99 -44.14
N PHE A 20 14.89 14.90 -43.38
CA PHE A 20 13.60 14.30 -43.01
C PHE A 20 12.82 15.36 -42.24
N PRO A 21 11.54 15.61 -42.59
CA PRO A 21 10.70 16.50 -41.81
C PRO A 21 10.67 15.92 -40.38
N ALA A 22 11.18 16.68 -39.43
CA ALA A 22 11.05 16.34 -38.01
C ALA A 22 9.53 16.25 -37.73
N ARG A 23 9.03 15.05 -37.58
CA ARG A 23 7.73 14.81 -37.00
C ARG A 23 7.78 15.43 -35.62
N VAL A 24 7.13 16.55 -35.39
CA VAL A 24 6.89 17.09 -34.06
C VAL A 24 5.92 16.10 -33.40
N GLU A 25 6.44 15.03 -32.85
CA GLU A 25 5.68 14.17 -31.95
C GLU A 25 5.35 15.03 -30.74
N ALA A 26 4.07 15.14 -30.43
CA ALA A 26 3.65 15.76 -29.17
C ALA A 26 4.40 15.09 -28.03
N SER A 27 5.03 15.87 -27.15
CA SER A 27 5.75 15.32 -25.99
C SER A 27 4.82 14.39 -25.22
N PRO A 28 5.24 13.14 -24.93
CA PRO A 28 4.41 12.21 -24.22
C PRO A 28 4.02 12.82 -22.86
N ASN A 29 2.75 12.66 -22.46
CA ASN A 29 2.32 13.10 -21.15
C ASN A 29 2.90 12.19 -20.04
N ALA A 30 2.87 12.65 -18.76
CA ALA A 30 3.45 11.94 -17.63
C ALA A 30 2.90 10.50 -17.49
N HIS A 31 1.61 10.29 -17.71
CA HIS A 31 0.99 8.95 -17.66
C HIS A 31 1.61 7.99 -18.68
N ALA A 32 1.82 8.44 -19.92
CA ALA A 32 2.40 7.59 -20.97
C ALA A 32 3.86 7.25 -20.67
N ILE A 33 4.63 8.23 -20.19
CA ILE A 33 6.03 8.03 -19.78
C ILE A 33 6.10 7.02 -18.64
N LEU A 34 5.31 7.20 -17.58
CA LEU A 34 5.31 6.34 -16.42
C LEU A 34 4.80 4.92 -16.75
N ARG A 35 3.81 4.82 -17.65
CA ARG A 35 3.32 3.51 -18.12
C ARG A 35 4.41 2.73 -18.84
N GLU A 36 5.12 3.35 -19.77
CA GLU A 36 6.21 2.70 -20.49
C GLU A 36 7.37 2.35 -19.56
N PHE A 37 7.72 3.26 -18.65
CA PHE A 37 8.79 3.02 -17.67
C PHE A 37 8.49 1.87 -16.70
N ASN A 38 7.22 1.69 -16.31
CA ASN A 38 6.78 0.65 -15.36
C ASN A 38 6.42 -0.67 -16.04
N LYS A 39 6.42 -0.73 -17.38
CA LYS A 39 6.12 -1.94 -18.12
C LYS A 39 7.07 -3.07 -17.76
N VAL A 40 6.53 -4.25 -17.51
CA VAL A 40 7.34 -5.45 -17.30
C VAL A 40 7.81 -5.98 -18.65
N VAL A 41 9.10 -5.86 -18.91
CA VAL A 41 9.74 -6.40 -20.12
C VAL A 41 10.65 -7.55 -19.72
N SER A 42 10.12 -8.77 -19.81
CA SER A 42 10.85 -10.01 -19.50
C SER A 42 10.19 -11.17 -20.22
N SER A 43 11.00 -12.11 -20.72
CA SER A 43 10.51 -13.31 -21.43
C SER A 43 9.65 -14.24 -20.54
N ASN A 44 9.87 -14.23 -19.25
CA ASN A 44 9.11 -15.00 -18.27
C ASN A 44 8.30 -14.12 -17.31
N GLY A 45 8.12 -12.85 -17.68
CA GLY A 45 7.38 -11.88 -16.88
C GLY A 45 5.87 -12.09 -16.91
N ILE A 46 5.21 -11.36 -16.04
CA ILE A 46 3.76 -11.23 -15.98
C ILE A 46 3.40 -9.76 -15.77
N ASP A 47 2.44 -9.25 -16.54
CA ASP A 47 1.90 -7.88 -16.42
C ASP A 47 0.43 -7.93 -16.78
N GLU A 48 -0.41 -8.20 -15.81
CA GLU A 48 -1.86 -8.35 -15.96
C GLU A 48 -2.59 -7.29 -15.12
N ALA A 49 -3.69 -6.76 -15.68
CA ALA A 49 -4.61 -5.88 -14.99
C ALA A 49 -6.03 -6.29 -15.41
N LYS A 50 -6.83 -6.76 -14.43
CA LYS A 50 -8.12 -7.40 -14.75
C LYS A 50 -9.09 -7.38 -13.57
N ALA A 51 -10.39 -7.49 -13.91
CA ALA A 51 -11.43 -7.79 -12.94
C ALA A 51 -11.64 -9.30 -12.85
N ILE A 52 -11.72 -9.80 -11.63
CA ILE A 52 -12.05 -11.21 -11.34
C ILE A 52 -13.28 -11.27 -10.42
N GLU A 53 -14.00 -12.39 -10.39
CA GLU A 53 -15.15 -12.56 -9.51
C GLU A 53 -14.70 -13.05 -8.14
N ILE A 54 -15.00 -12.26 -7.10
CA ILE A 54 -14.72 -12.56 -5.70
C ILE A 54 -15.91 -12.09 -4.87
N GLY A 55 -16.43 -12.97 -4.03
CA GLY A 55 -17.53 -12.64 -3.13
C GLY A 55 -18.80 -12.16 -3.85
N GLY A 56 -19.06 -12.69 -5.05
CA GLY A 56 -20.23 -12.34 -5.86
C GLY A 56 -20.18 -10.96 -6.51
N ILE A 57 -19.01 -10.32 -6.59
CA ILE A 57 -18.79 -9.05 -7.28
C ILE A 57 -17.49 -9.09 -8.09
N ARG A 58 -17.39 -8.20 -9.08
CA ARG A 58 -16.16 -8.04 -9.87
C ARG A 58 -15.16 -7.19 -9.08
N GLN A 59 -14.01 -7.75 -8.76
CA GLN A 59 -12.95 -7.03 -8.05
C GLN A 59 -11.71 -6.90 -8.93
N TRP A 60 -11.08 -5.73 -8.89
CA TRP A 60 -9.95 -5.39 -9.72
C TRP A 60 -8.65 -5.82 -9.07
N ILE A 61 -7.78 -6.45 -9.85
CA ILE A 61 -6.42 -6.80 -9.44
C ILE A 61 -5.43 -6.43 -10.53
N THR A 62 -4.20 -6.16 -10.11
CA THR A 62 -3.04 -6.22 -11.01
C THR A 62 -2.07 -7.29 -10.52
N VAL A 63 -1.38 -7.94 -11.47
CA VAL A 63 -0.41 -9.01 -11.18
C VAL A 63 0.83 -8.72 -11.99
N ARG A 64 1.94 -8.37 -11.32
CA ARG A 64 3.16 -7.95 -12.00
C ARG A 64 4.40 -8.56 -11.39
N GLY A 65 5.31 -9.02 -12.25
CA GLY A 65 6.61 -9.57 -11.85
C GLY A 65 7.49 -9.85 -13.06
N ARG A 66 8.80 -9.72 -12.91
CA ARG A 66 9.76 -10.01 -13.98
C ARG A 66 9.94 -11.49 -14.24
N ASP A 67 9.64 -12.31 -13.25
CA ASP A 67 9.62 -13.77 -13.40
C ASP A 67 8.43 -14.35 -12.64
N ARG A 68 7.50 -15.01 -13.36
CA ARG A 68 6.30 -15.65 -12.78
C ARG A 68 6.61 -16.82 -11.84
N ARG A 69 7.87 -17.28 -11.80
CA ARG A 69 8.33 -18.29 -10.83
C ARG A 69 8.58 -17.68 -9.46
N ASN A 70 8.77 -16.36 -9.35
CA ASN A 70 8.90 -15.69 -8.07
C ASN A 70 7.64 -15.89 -7.20
N PRO A 71 7.78 -15.87 -5.86
CA PRO A 71 6.64 -15.96 -4.96
C PRO A 71 5.69 -14.78 -5.14
N ILE A 72 4.41 -15.01 -4.90
CA ILE A 72 3.41 -13.94 -4.89
C ILE A 72 3.53 -13.13 -3.60
N LEU A 73 3.52 -11.81 -3.73
CA LEU A 73 3.34 -10.84 -2.66
C LEU A 73 1.99 -10.14 -2.89
N LEU A 74 0.97 -10.52 -2.10
CA LEU A 74 -0.33 -9.83 -2.11
C LEU A 74 -0.27 -8.60 -1.21
N VAL A 75 -0.54 -7.43 -1.78
CA VAL A 75 -0.68 -6.17 -1.05
C VAL A 75 -2.16 -5.94 -0.74
N VAL A 76 -2.46 -5.76 0.56
CA VAL A 76 -3.79 -5.48 1.08
C VAL A 76 -3.79 -4.05 1.59
N HIS A 77 -4.27 -3.13 0.76
CA HIS A 77 -4.18 -1.68 0.97
C HIS A 77 -4.94 -1.17 2.19
N GLY A 78 -4.62 0.04 2.59
CA GLY A 78 -5.19 0.79 3.71
C GLY A 78 -6.53 1.48 3.44
N GLY A 79 -6.86 2.45 4.24
CA GLY A 79 -8.09 3.24 4.20
C GLY A 79 -9.02 2.90 5.37
N PRO A 80 -10.22 2.30 5.14
CA PRO A 80 -10.72 1.56 3.96
C PRO A 80 -10.89 2.42 2.72
N ALA A 81 -10.84 1.76 1.56
CA ALA A 81 -11.04 2.35 0.23
C ALA A 81 -9.96 3.33 -0.25
N ALA A 82 -8.74 3.26 0.28
CA ALA A 82 -7.57 3.98 -0.20
C ALA A 82 -6.56 3.01 -0.82
N PRO A 83 -6.75 2.59 -2.09
CA PRO A 83 -5.85 1.65 -2.75
C PRO A 83 -4.46 2.25 -2.96
N ASP A 84 -3.42 1.41 -2.85
CA ASP A 84 -2.04 1.80 -3.13
C ASP A 84 -1.72 1.78 -4.62
N LEU A 85 -2.52 1.07 -5.42
CA LEU A 85 -2.36 0.89 -6.87
C LEU A 85 -2.10 2.20 -7.66
N PRO A 86 -2.77 3.34 -7.38
CA PRO A 86 -2.48 4.59 -8.08
C PRO A 86 -1.04 5.07 -7.92
N ASN A 87 -0.44 4.85 -6.75
CA ASN A 87 0.88 5.36 -6.36
C ASN A 87 1.99 4.31 -6.37
N ARG A 88 1.67 3.02 -6.62
CA ARG A 88 2.64 1.93 -6.59
C ARG A 88 3.88 2.18 -7.46
N TYR A 89 3.74 2.93 -8.53
CA TYR A 89 4.83 3.25 -9.46
C TYR A 89 5.99 4.02 -8.81
N LEU A 90 5.75 4.62 -7.64
CA LEU A 90 6.76 5.36 -6.88
C LEU A 90 7.70 4.42 -6.10
N PHE A 91 7.24 3.25 -5.70
CA PHE A 91 7.98 2.39 -4.77
C PHE A 91 8.02 0.90 -5.14
N GLU A 92 7.00 0.37 -5.80
CA GLU A 92 6.82 -1.08 -5.98
C GLU A 92 7.64 -1.66 -7.15
N ARG A 93 7.99 -0.84 -8.16
CA ARG A 93 8.68 -1.33 -9.36
C ARG A 93 9.87 -2.24 -9.08
N PRO A 94 10.78 -1.95 -8.14
CA PRO A 94 11.89 -2.84 -7.81
C PRO A 94 11.47 -4.12 -7.08
N TRP A 95 10.27 -4.18 -6.49
CA TRP A 95 9.75 -5.42 -5.88
C TRP A 95 9.48 -6.49 -6.94
N ASN A 96 9.11 -6.08 -8.16
CA ASN A 96 8.84 -6.98 -9.28
C ASN A 96 10.07 -7.79 -9.74
N ASP A 97 11.27 -7.44 -9.29
CA ASP A 97 12.48 -8.21 -9.57
C ASP A 97 12.53 -9.49 -8.71
N TYR A 98 11.89 -9.48 -7.54
CA TYR A 98 11.95 -10.55 -6.54
C TYR A 98 10.61 -11.25 -6.27
N PHE A 99 9.50 -10.57 -6.58
CA PHE A 99 8.14 -11.05 -6.32
C PHE A 99 7.27 -10.91 -7.56
N THR A 100 6.22 -11.73 -7.62
CA THR A 100 5.03 -11.43 -8.40
C THR A 100 4.10 -10.64 -7.49
N VAL A 101 4.09 -9.31 -7.63
CA VAL A 101 3.31 -8.41 -6.78
C VAL A 101 1.87 -8.36 -7.27
N VAL A 102 0.93 -8.49 -6.35
CA VAL A 102 -0.50 -8.40 -6.60
C VAL A 102 -1.07 -7.24 -5.81
N GLU A 103 -1.51 -6.22 -6.53
CA GLU A 103 -2.33 -5.15 -5.98
C GLU A 103 -3.81 -5.51 -6.15
N TRP A 104 -4.61 -5.21 -5.13
CA TRP A 104 -6.02 -5.54 -5.08
C TRP A 104 -6.85 -4.32 -4.66
N ASP A 105 -7.68 -3.82 -5.56
CA ASP A 105 -8.71 -2.86 -5.19
C ASP A 105 -9.84 -3.61 -4.47
N GLN A 106 -9.89 -3.50 -3.17
CA GLN A 106 -10.85 -4.20 -2.31
C GLN A 106 -12.29 -3.81 -2.62
N ARG A 107 -13.25 -4.58 -2.09
CA ARG A 107 -14.70 -4.26 -2.13
C ARG A 107 -14.95 -2.82 -1.70
N GLY A 108 -15.61 -2.03 -2.56
CA GLY A 108 -15.91 -0.62 -2.31
C GLY A 108 -14.73 0.33 -2.51
N ALA A 109 -13.60 -0.14 -3.05
CA ALA A 109 -12.40 0.64 -3.30
C ALA A 109 -12.03 0.69 -4.78
N GLY A 110 -11.27 1.69 -5.16
CA GLY A 110 -10.61 1.78 -6.45
C GLY A 110 -11.53 1.49 -7.63
N LYS A 111 -11.02 0.79 -8.62
CA LYS A 111 -11.77 0.34 -9.80
C LYS A 111 -12.86 -0.68 -9.45
N THR A 112 -12.70 -1.42 -8.36
CA THR A 112 -13.75 -2.35 -7.88
C THR A 112 -15.05 -1.62 -7.57
N TYR A 113 -14.99 -0.43 -6.97
CA TYR A 113 -16.18 0.39 -6.73
C TYR A 113 -16.92 0.74 -8.02
N GLU A 114 -16.19 1.13 -9.08
CA GLU A 114 -16.77 1.52 -10.36
C GLU A 114 -17.35 0.36 -11.17
N LEU A 115 -16.83 -0.84 -10.96
CA LEU A 115 -17.28 -2.05 -11.65
C LEU A 115 -18.60 -2.60 -11.14
N ASN A 116 -19.12 -2.08 -10.01
CA ASN A 116 -20.27 -2.64 -9.32
C ASN A 116 -21.28 -1.55 -8.94
N ASP A 117 -22.53 -1.95 -8.80
CA ASP A 117 -23.60 -1.10 -8.30
C ASP A 117 -23.43 -0.87 -6.78
N PRO A 118 -23.19 0.36 -6.31
CA PRO A 118 -22.97 0.64 -4.89
C PRO A 118 -24.15 0.21 -4.00
N GLU A 119 -25.39 0.28 -4.47
CA GLU A 119 -26.56 -0.11 -3.70
C GLU A 119 -26.58 -1.62 -3.43
N LYS A 120 -26.14 -2.42 -4.40
CA LYS A 120 -26.03 -3.88 -4.24
C LYS A 120 -24.85 -4.29 -3.38
N VAL A 121 -23.77 -3.51 -3.40
CA VAL A 121 -22.56 -3.77 -2.59
C VAL A 121 -22.75 -3.34 -1.14
N ALA A 122 -23.48 -2.26 -0.88
CA ALA A 122 -23.64 -1.66 0.45
C ALA A 122 -24.02 -2.64 1.57
N PRO A 123 -24.99 -3.57 1.39
CA PRO A 123 -25.35 -4.53 2.45
C PRO A 123 -24.24 -5.52 2.80
N THR A 124 -23.26 -5.67 1.91
CA THR A 124 -22.14 -6.61 2.06
C THR A 124 -20.87 -5.97 2.59
N MET A 125 -20.90 -4.65 2.84
CA MET A 125 -19.76 -3.89 3.38
C MET A 125 -19.57 -4.20 4.87
N ARG A 126 -18.93 -5.34 5.14
CA ARG A 126 -18.64 -5.85 6.49
C ARG A 126 -17.21 -6.45 6.51
N VAL A 127 -16.50 -6.25 7.62
CA VAL A 127 -15.16 -6.83 7.80
C VAL A 127 -15.16 -8.34 7.55
N ALA A 128 -16.14 -9.06 8.08
CA ALA A 128 -16.24 -10.51 7.89
C ALA A 128 -16.34 -10.92 6.40
N ARG A 129 -17.06 -10.15 5.55
CA ARG A 129 -17.15 -10.42 4.11
C ARG A 129 -15.82 -10.11 3.42
N MET A 130 -15.17 -9.01 3.77
CA MET A 130 -13.88 -8.64 3.18
C MET A 130 -12.75 -9.60 3.55
N VAL A 131 -12.80 -10.20 4.74
CA VAL A 131 -11.90 -11.31 5.10
C VAL A 131 -12.13 -12.54 4.21
N GLN A 132 -13.40 -12.88 3.92
CA GLN A 132 -13.70 -13.96 2.98
C GLN A 132 -13.28 -13.60 1.54
N ASP A 133 -13.43 -12.33 1.11
CA ASP A 133 -12.92 -11.86 -0.18
C ASP A 133 -11.39 -12.08 -0.26
N ALA A 134 -10.65 -11.79 0.81
CA ALA A 134 -9.21 -12.05 0.87
C ALA A 134 -8.89 -13.55 0.77
N GLU A 135 -9.64 -14.43 1.45
CA GLU A 135 -9.48 -15.89 1.34
C GLU A 135 -9.78 -16.39 -0.08
N GLU A 136 -10.84 -15.89 -0.72
CA GLU A 136 -11.20 -16.23 -2.10
C GLU A 136 -10.13 -15.73 -3.09
N LEU A 137 -9.61 -14.51 -2.92
CA LEU A 137 -8.52 -13.98 -3.73
C LEU A 137 -7.25 -14.83 -3.58
N VAL A 138 -6.85 -15.17 -2.37
CA VAL A 138 -5.67 -16.02 -2.15
C VAL A 138 -5.85 -17.40 -2.77
N THR A 139 -7.05 -17.96 -2.70
CA THR A 139 -7.39 -19.23 -3.37
C THR A 139 -7.23 -19.10 -4.89
N TYR A 140 -7.79 -18.03 -5.47
CA TYR A 140 -7.66 -17.74 -6.90
C TYR A 140 -6.18 -17.61 -7.32
N LEU A 141 -5.40 -16.81 -6.58
CA LEU A 141 -3.99 -16.57 -6.89
C LEU A 141 -3.17 -17.88 -6.84
N ARG A 142 -3.35 -18.66 -5.78
CA ARG A 142 -2.64 -19.93 -5.61
C ARG A 142 -2.98 -20.92 -6.73
N THR A 143 -4.25 -21.03 -7.08
CA THR A 143 -4.72 -21.97 -8.13
C THR A 143 -4.28 -21.51 -9.51
N THR A 144 -4.49 -20.22 -9.84
CA THR A 144 -4.23 -19.70 -11.20
C THR A 144 -2.73 -19.65 -11.51
N TYR A 145 -1.90 -19.32 -10.53
CA TYR A 145 -0.46 -19.18 -10.73
C TYR A 145 0.36 -20.37 -10.21
N GLY A 146 -0.30 -21.45 -9.78
CA GLY A 146 0.36 -22.68 -9.34
C GLY A 146 1.18 -22.54 -8.08
N LYS A 147 0.79 -21.64 -7.15
CA LYS A 147 1.53 -21.37 -5.91
C LYS A 147 0.93 -22.13 -4.73
N LYS A 148 1.79 -22.78 -3.94
CA LYS A 148 1.34 -23.46 -2.70
C LYS A 148 1.08 -22.47 -1.58
N LYS A 149 1.94 -21.46 -1.47
CA LYS A 149 1.86 -20.38 -0.47
C LYS A 149 2.16 -19.04 -1.14
N ILE A 150 1.79 -17.96 -0.46
CA ILE A 150 2.08 -16.57 -0.86
C ILE A 150 2.57 -15.76 0.34
N PHE A 151 3.05 -14.55 0.10
CA PHE A 151 3.18 -13.52 1.13
C PHE A 151 1.94 -12.65 1.15
N ALA A 152 1.47 -12.25 2.33
CA ALA A 152 0.43 -11.25 2.50
C ALA A 152 1.01 -10.05 3.25
N LEU A 153 1.00 -8.88 2.61
CA LEU A 153 1.38 -7.60 3.20
C LEU A 153 0.12 -6.77 3.40
N GLY A 154 -0.22 -6.50 4.66
CA GLY A 154 -1.32 -5.59 5.00
C GLY A 154 -0.78 -4.22 5.38
N HIS A 155 -1.41 -3.14 4.91
CA HIS A 155 -1.10 -1.78 5.33
C HIS A 155 -2.30 -1.15 6.05
N SER A 156 -2.09 -0.56 7.24
CA SER A 156 -3.14 0.18 7.96
C SER A 156 -4.42 -0.66 8.13
N TRP A 157 -5.58 -0.18 7.65
CA TRP A 157 -6.82 -0.97 7.56
C TRP A 157 -6.59 -2.39 7.01
N GLY A 158 -5.76 -2.54 5.97
CA GLY A 158 -5.45 -3.84 5.36
C GLY A 158 -4.80 -4.82 6.33
N THR A 159 -4.21 -4.35 7.43
CA THR A 159 -3.64 -5.22 8.47
C THR A 159 -4.71 -5.99 9.25
N ILE A 160 -5.92 -5.45 9.34
CA ILE A 160 -7.06 -6.16 9.95
C ILE A 160 -7.39 -7.39 9.11
N LEU A 161 -7.53 -7.22 7.79
CA LEU A 161 -7.82 -8.32 6.87
C LEU A 161 -6.66 -9.32 6.81
N GLY A 162 -5.43 -8.81 6.72
CA GLY A 162 -4.21 -9.62 6.67
C GLY A 162 -4.01 -10.46 7.93
N LEU A 163 -4.29 -9.92 9.11
CA LEU A 163 -4.15 -10.67 10.37
C LEU A 163 -5.25 -11.73 10.54
N TYR A 164 -6.49 -11.45 10.12
CA TYR A 164 -7.53 -12.48 10.04
C TYR A 164 -7.16 -13.59 9.05
N LEU A 165 -6.61 -13.24 7.88
CA LEU A 165 -6.13 -14.23 6.91
C LEU A 165 -5.01 -15.10 7.51
N ALA A 166 -4.03 -14.49 8.19
CA ALA A 166 -2.94 -15.20 8.85
C ALA A 166 -3.44 -16.14 9.97
N GLN A 167 -4.47 -15.73 10.70
CA GLN A 167 -5.09 -16.55 11.75
C GLN A 167 -5.87 -17.74 11.17
N ARG A 168 -6.64 -17.51 10.08
CA ARG A 168 -7.54 -18.53 9.51
C ARG A 168 -6.83 -19.48 8.56
N ARG A 169 -5.84 -18.97 7.81
CA ARG A 169 -5.17 -19.69 6.72
C ARG A 169 -3.65 -19.60 6.80
N PRO A 170 -3.03 -19.89 7.94
CA PRO A 170 -1.58 -19.84 8.09
C PRO A 170 -0.86 -20.80 7.13
N ASP A 171 -1.54 -21.88 6.73
CA ASP A 171 -1.06 -22.87 5.78
C ASP A 171 -0.91 -22.34 4.35
N TRP A 172 -1.53 -21.19 4.03
CA TRP A 172 -1.42 -20.54 2.72
C TRP A 172 -0.32 -19.50 2.65
N LEU A 173 0.30 -19.15 3.78
CA LEU A 173 1.24 -18.05 3.86
C LEU A 173 2.68 -18.52 4.09
N TYR A 174 3.63 -17.93 3.36
CA TYR A 174 5.04 -17.95 3.72
C TYR A 174 5.29 -17.07 4.93
N ALA A 175 4.70 -15.88 4.94
CA ALA A 175 4.65 -14.97 6.08
C ALA A 175 3.48 -13.99 5.93
N TYR A 176 3.05 -13.45 7.05
CA TYR A 176 2.25 -12.24 7.14
C TYR A 176 3.17 -11.06 7.48
N ILE A 177 3.00 -9.93 6.77
CA ILE A 177 3.76 -8.69 6.92
C ILE A 177 2.77 -7.59 7.26
N GLY A 178 2.84 -7.04 8.47
CA GLY A 178 1.99 -5.91 8.90
C GLY A 178 2.75 -4.59 8.82
N VAL A 179 2.23 -3.62 8.07
CA VAL A 179 2.75 -2.26 7.94
C VAL A 179 1.74 -1.29 8.54
N GLY A 180 2.13 -0.52 9.56
CA GLY A 180 1.17 0.27 10.32
C GLY A 180 0.07 -0.61 10.92
N GLN A 181 0.45 -1.66 11.65
CA GLN A 181 -0.42 -2.71 12.15
C GLN A 181 -1.45 -2.17 13.15
N ILE A 182 -2.69 -2.67 13.06
CA ILE A 182 -3.76 -2.43 14.03
C ILE A 182 -3.96 -3.69 14.87
N ILE A 183 -3.92 -3.57 16.19
CA ILE A 183 -4.22 -4.66 17.14
C ILE A 183 -5.50 -4.38 17.91
N ASN A 184 -5.72 -3.16 18.35
CA ASN A 184 -6.94 -2.71 18.98
C ASN A 184 -7.26 -1.31 18.46
N MET A 185 -8.35 -1.19 17.72
CA MET A 185 -8.68 0.07 17.05
C MET A 185 -8.98 1.20 18.04
N ARG A 186 -9.74 0.91 19.09
CA ARG A 186 -10.12 1.93 20.10
C ARG A 186 -8.90 2.44 20.87
N GLU A 187 -8.02 1.55 21.27
CA GLU A 187 -6.79 1.91 21.95
C GLU A 187 -5.88 2.73 21.03
N ALA A 188 -5.76 2.36 19.76
CA ALA A 188 -4.99 3.11 18.78
C ALA A 188 -5.54 4.54 18.61
N GLU A 189 -6.85 4.69 18.45
CA GLU A 189 -7.50 6.00 18.32
C GLU A 189 -7.35 6.87 19.60
N GLN A 190 -7.43 6.26 20.78
CA GLN A 190 -7.19 6.99 22.03
C GLN A 190 -5.76 7.54 22.11
N ILE A 191 -4.77 6.70 21.78
CA ILE A 191 -3.35 7.12 21.79
C ILE A 191 -3.10 8.21 20.76
N ALA A 192 -3.67 8.09 19.56
CA ALA A 192 -3.56 9.08 18.50
C ALA A 192 -4.14 10.45 18.96
N TYR A 193 -5.33 10.43 19.54
CA TYR A 193 -6.00 11.63 20.06
C TYR A 193 -5.19 12.29 21.19
N ASP A 194 -4.75 11.52 22.17
CA ASP A 194 -3.97 12.05 23.29
C ASP A 194 -2.65 12.65 22.81
N TRP A 195 -2.01 12.01 21.84
CA TRP A 195 -0.78 12.51 21.23
C TRP A 195 -1.01 13.83 20.48
N VAL A 196 -2.03 13.91 19.63
CA VAL A 196 -2.28 15.10 18.80
C VAL A 196 -2.68 16.29 19.66
N LEU A 197 -3.53 16.10 20.67
CA LEU A 197 -3.92 17.16 21.62
C LEU A 197 -2.71 17.65 22.44
N SER A 198 -1.89 16.72 22.93
CA SER A 198 -0.64 17.06 23.63
C SER A 198 0.33 17.84 22.73
N THR A 199 0.40 17.48 21.46
CA THR A 199 1.26 18.14 20.47
C THR A 199 0.78 19.53 20.15
N ALA A 200 -0.54 19.74 19.96
CA ALA A 200 -1.16 21.05 19.75
C ALA A 200 -0.87 22.00 20.93
N ARG A 201 -1.05 21.52 22.16
CA ARG A 201 -0.75 22.28 23.37
C ARG A 201 0.73 22.68 23.47
N LYS A 202 1.64 21.77 23.18
CA LYS A 202 3.09 22.06 23.19
C LYS A 202 3.48 23.05 22.10
N ALA A 203 2.79 23.05 20.95
CA ALA A 203 2.99 24.01 19.88
C ALA A 203 2.38 25.38 20.15
N GLY A 204 1.51 25.50 21.17
CA GLY A 204 0.74 26.73 21.44
C GLY A 204 -0.29 27.03 20.35
N ASP A 205 -0.79 26.00 19.63
CA ASP A 205 -1.76 26.13 18.54
C ASP A 205 -3.18 26.15 19.11
N ALA A 206 -3.69 27.38 19.39
CA ALA A 206 -4.98 27.58 20.03
C ALA A 206 -6.17 27.07 19.15
N ASP A 207 -6.06 27.11 17.82
CA ASP A 207 -7.11 26.62 16.93
C ASP A 207 -7.17 25.08 16.97
N ALA A 208 -6.01 24.43 16.93
CA ALA A 208 -5.93 22.98 17.05
C ALA A 208 -6.44 22.50 18.42
N GLU A 209 -5.99 23.13 19.50
CA GLU A 209 -6.42 22.78 20.87
C GLU A 209 -7.93 22.91 21.00
N LYS A 210 -8.50 24.01 20.56
CA LYS A 210 -9.95 24.27 20.61
C LYS A 210 -10.76 23.23 19.85
N GLU A 211 -10.36 22.91 18.61
CA GLU A 211 -11.08 21.92 17.80
C GLU A 211 -10.97 20.51 18.39
N LEU A 212 -9.79 20.14 18.89
CA LEU A 212 -9.57 18.83 19.52
C LEU A 212 -10.30 18.68 20.84
N GLU A 213 -10.33 19.70 21.68
CA GLU A 213 -11.11 19.67 22.92
C GLU A 213 -12.61 19.59 22.66
N ALA A 214 -13.11 20.22 21.59
CA ALA A 214 -14.52 20.19 21.23
C ALA A 214 -15.03 18.78 20.85
N ILE A 215 -14.15 17.87 20.44
CA ILE A 215 -14.53 16.49 20.10
C ILE A 215 -14.40 15.51 21.28
N ALA A 216 -13.92 15.98 22.43
CA ALA A 216 -13.76 15.13 23.60
C ALA A 216 -15.12 14.64 24.16
N PRO A 217 -15.23 13.41 24.68
CA PRO A 217 -14.23 12.37 24.60
C PRO A 217 -14.11 11.77 23.19
N TYR A 218 -12.90 11.41 22.79
CA TYR A 218 -12.66 10.64 21.59
C TYR A 218 -11.53 9.60 21.84
N PRO A 219 -11.78 8.28 21.59
CA PRO A 219 -13.09 7.68 21.28
C PRO A 219 -14.16 7.98 22.31
N GLU A 220 -15.43 7.80 21.96
CA GLU A 220 -16.51 8.00 22.93
C GLU A 220 -16.46 6.96 24.06
N SER A 221 -17.07 7.29 25.21
CA SER A 221 -17.05 6.43 26.41
C SER A 221 -17.61 5.02 26.17
N ASN A 222 -18.53 4.85 25.21
CA ASN A 222 -19.04 3.56 24.77
C ASN A 222 -18.12 2.87 23.73
N GLY A 223 -17.00 3.51 23.37
CA GLY A 223 -16.03 3.04 22.37
C GLY A 223 -16.43 3.29 20.93
N ALA A 224 -17.44 4.12 20.67
CA ALA A 224 -17.79 4.53 19.32
C ALA A 224 -16.72 5.48 18.74
N LEU A 225 -16.60 5.47 17.42
CA LEU A 225 -15.69 6.32 16.64
C LEU A 225 -16.55 7.16 15.66
N PRO A 226 -17.18 8.24 16.10
CA PRO A 226 -17.96 9.09 15.20
C PRO A 226 -17.10 9.67 14.11
N LEU A 227 -17.54 9.55 12.84
CA LEU A 227 -16.74 9.95 11.68
C LEU A 227 -16.36 11.43 11.70
N GLU A 228 -17.28 12.30 12.15
CA GLU A 228 -17.03 13.72 12.28
C GLU A 228 -15.90 14.03 13.27
N LYS A 229 -15.86 13.33 14.41
CA LYS A 229 -14.78 13.46 15.40
C LYS A 229 -13.46 12.90 14.87
N MET A 230 -13.52 11.74 14.20
CA MET A 230 -12.36 11.14 13.55
C MET A 230 -11.75 12.10 12.52
N ASN A 231 -12.57 12.78 11.72
CA ASN A 231 -12.07 13.73 10.72
C ASN A 231 -11.34 14.93 11.36
N VAL A 232 -11.81 15.42 12.50
CA VAL A 232 -11.12 16.48 13.23
C VAL A 232 -9.78 15.99 13.78
N GLU A 233 -9.77 14.81 14.39
CA GLU A 233 -8.54 14.20 14.90
C GLU A 233 -7.54 14.00 13.74
N ARG A 234 -7.95 13.39 12.61
CA ARG A 234 -7.09 13.16 11.45
C ARG A 234 -6.56 14.42 10.81
N LYS A 235 -7.34 15.49 10.73
CA LYS A 235 -6.90 16.81 10.25
C LYS A 235 -5.64 17.25 10.99
N TRP A 236 -5.68 17.21 12.31
CA TRP A 236 -4.59 17.69 13.14
C TRP A 236 -3.45 16.68 13.28
N SER A 237 -3.74 15.40 13.31
CA SER A 237 -2.71 14.34 13.27
C SER A 237 -1.86 14.45 12.00
N VAL A 238 -2.48 14.65 10.84
CA VAL A 238 -1.77 14.87 9.57
C VAL A 238 -0.94 16.15 9.63
N HIS A 239 -1.51 17.25 10.17
CA HIS A 239 -0.81 18.52 10.31
C HIS A 239 0.47 18.39 11.15
N TYR A 240 0.45 17.56 12.18
CA TYR A 240 1.63 17.33 13.03
C TYR A 240 2.52 16.15 12.60
N GLY A 241 2.26 15.57 11.42
CA GLY A 241 3.15 14.58 10.82
C GLY A 241 2.94 13.14 11.28
N ALA A 242 1.78 12.81 11.85
CA ALA A 242 1.44 11.43 12.24
C ALA A 242 1.28 10.48 11.04
N LEU A 243 0.87 11.02 9.89
CA LEU A 243 0.69 10.25 8.66
C LEU A 243 2.01 10.15 7.88
N THR A 244 2.74 11.28 7.77
CA THR A 244 4.01 11.37 7.04
C THR A 244 5.01 12.19 7.84
N PHE A 245 6.13 11.59 8.17
CA PHE A 245 7.15 12.21 9.03
C PHE A 245 7.69 13.52 8.44
N GLY A 246 7.69 14.55 9.27
CA GLY A 246 8.20 15.88 8.91
C GLY A 246 7.37 16.65 7.87
N ARG A 247 6.14 16.20 7.56
CA ARG A 247 5.23 16.86 6.61
C ARG A 247 3.92 17.25 7.30
N GLN A 248 3.38 18.40 6.95
CA GLN A 248 2.11 18.92 7.47
C GLN A 248 0.89 18.59 6.60
N SER A 249 1.12 17.93 5.46
CA SER A 249 0.08 17.45 4.58
C SER A 249 0.59 16.24 3.78
N TYR A 250 -0.32 15.53 3.15
CA TYR A 250 0.06 14.45 2.26
C TYR A 250 -0.32 14.71 0.79
N ASN A 251 -0.50 15.97 0.44
CA ASN A 251 -0.81 16.43 -0.92
C ASN A 251 0.19 15.93 -1.98
N PHE A 252 1.44 15.66 -1.60
CA PHE A 252 2.43 15.07 -2.51
C PHE A 252 1.98 13.69 -3.01
N TRP A 253 1.33 12.91 -2.15
CA TRP A 253 0.80 11.58 -2.46
C TRP A 253 -0.44 11.69 -3.35
N GLU A 254 -1.40 12.53 -2.99
CA GLU A 254 -2.59 12.82 -3.79
C GLU A 254 -2.26 13.41 -5.17
N ASN A 255 -1.24 14.27 -5.24
CA ASN A 255 -0.79 14.81 -6.52
C ASN A 255 -0.09 13.76 -7.39
N ALA A 256 0.64 12.82 -6.77
CA ALA A 256 1.25 11.72 -7.48
C ALA A 256 0.21 10.76 -8.08
N GLU A 257 -0.90 10.52 -7.40
CA GLU A 257 -2.02 9.74 -7.95
C GLU A 257 -2.48 10.27 -9.31
N LYS A 258 -2.52 11.59 -9.48
CA LYS A 258 -3.00 12.25 -10.71
C LYS A 258 -2.16 11.95 -11.96
N ILE A 259 -0.96 11.41 -11.81
CA ILE A 259 -0.10 10.99 -12.93
C ILE A 259 0.12 9.47 -12.94
N SER A 260 -0.73 8.72 -12.24
CA SER A 260 -0.66 7.26 -12.16
C SER A 260 -0.65 6.58 -13.54
N PRO A 261 0.22 5.61 -13.77
CA PRO A 261 0.17 4.79 -14.98
C PRO A 261 -1.03 3.83 -15.02
N ASP A 262 -1.66 3.56 -13.88
CA ASP A 262 -2.67 2.53 -13.69
C ASP A 262 -4.09 3.08 -13.58
N TYR A 263 -4.24 4.33 -13.16
CA TYR A 263 -5.52 5.01 -13.05
C TYR A 263 -5.67 6.11 -14.09
N SER A 264 -6.86 6.25 -14.63
CA SER A 264 -7.25 7.34 -15.54
C SER A 264 -7.79 8.55 -14.75
N GLU A 265 -7.95 9.67 -15.45
CA GLU A 265 -8.58 10.87 -14.88
C GLU A 265 -10.00 10.59 -14.34
N THR A 266 -10.74 9.67 -14.98
CA THR A 266 -12.07 9.25 -14.54
C THR A 266 -12.00 8.47 -13.22
N ASP A 267 -11.00 7.59 -13.09
CA ASP A 267 -10.78 6.83 -11.85
C ASP A 267 -10.52 7.75 -10.65
N PHE A 268 -9.85 8.90 -10.84
CA PHE A 268 -9.58 9.87 -9.76
C PHE A 268 -10.81 10.64 -9.29
N LYS A 269 -11.69 11.02 -10.20
CA LYS A 269 -12.91 11.78 -9.86
C LYS A 269 -13.83 11.04 -8.91
N ALA A 270 -13.67 9.73 -8.77
CA ALA A 270 -14.47 8.89 -7.90
C ALA A 270 -13.83 8.59 -6.54
N ILE A 271 -12.60 9.06 -6.25
CA ILE A 271 -11.88 8.72 -5.00
C ILE A 271 -12.68 9.15 -3.76
N ASP A 272 -13.14 10.39 -3.71
CA ASP A 272 -13.92 10.91 -2.57
C ASP A 272 -15.23 10.14 -2.39
N ALA A 273 -15.91 9.80 -3.48
CA ALA A 273 -17.14 9.03 -3.45
C ALA A 273 -16.92 7.61 -2.88
N ARG A 274 -15.80 6.97 -3.17
CA ARG A 274 -15.43 5.63 -2.67
C ARG A 274 -15.20 5.64 -1.16
N SER A 275 -14.43 6.61 -0.67
CA SER A 275 -14.17 6.78 0.77
C SER A 275 -15.45 7.11 1.53
N ALA A 276 -16.26 8.03 1.02
CA ALA A 276 -17.55 8.38 1.58
C ALA A 276 -18.56 7.20 1.58
N PHE A 277 -18.44 6.29 0.60
CA PHE A 277 -19.24 5.07 0.56
C PHE A 277 -18.80 4.03 1.59
N SER A 278 -17.50 3.76 1.67
CA SER A 278 -16.94 2.60 2.37
C SER A 278 -16.71 2.83 3.86
N LEU A 279 -16.10 3.95 4.23
CA LEU A 279 -15.68 4.21 5.60
C LEU A 279 -16.86 4.19 6.59
N PRO A 280 -17.99 4.89 6.37
CA PRO A 280 -19.11 4.87 7.33
C PRO A 280 -19.71 3.47 7.55
N LYS A 281 -19.68 2.61 6.52
CA LYS A 281 -20.24 1.25 6.61
C LYS A 281 -19.35 0.29 7.38
N LEU A 282 -18.03 0.50 7.32
CA LEU A 282 -17.05 -0.36 7.97
C LEU A 282 -16.64 0.11 9.37
N LEU A 283 -16.92 1.38 9.70
CA LEU A 283 -16.42 2.03 10.92
C LEU A 283 -16.85 1.30 12.19
N LEU A 284 -18.10 0.79 12.26
CA LEU A 284 -18.58 0.02 13.41
C LEU A 284 -17.79 -1.29 13.60
N ASP A 285 -17.57 -2.02 12.51
CA ASP A 285 -16.81 -3.27 12.54
C ASP A 285 -15.32 -2.97 12.88
N MET A 286 -14.77 -1.89 12.34
CA MET A 286 -13.40 -1.43 12.66
C MET A 286 -13.26 -1.09 14.15
N ALA A 287 -14.18 -0.29 14.69
CA ALA A 287 -14.18 0.10 16.10
C ALA A 287 -14.24 -1.10 17.06
N SER A 288 -14.79 -2.24 16.60
CA SER A 288 -14.85 -3.48 17.37
C SER A 288 -13.64 -4.39 17.19
N THR A 289 -12.66 -4.01 16.34
CA THR A 289 -11.45 -4.80 16.10
C THR A 289 -10.58 -4.85 17.33
N ASP A 290 -10.34 -6.08 17.83
CA ASP A 290 -9.48 -6.35 18.98
C ASP A 290 -8.79 -7.71 18.83
N PHE A 291 -7.49 -7.69 18.60
CA PHE A 291 -6.60 -8.85 18.53
C PHE A 291 -5.74 -9.02 19.78
N THR A 292 -6.00 -8.30 20.87
CA THR A 292 -5.19 -8.37 22.08
C THR A 292 -5.14 -9.76 22.70
N LYS A 293 -6.18 -10.58 22.45
CA LYS A 293 -6.29 -11.98 22.91
C LYS A 293 -5.68 -12.99 21.95
N LEU A 294 -5.22 -12.55 20.76
CA LEU A 294 -4.53 -13.44 19.82
C LEU A 294 -3.11 -13.71 20.34
N THR A 295 -2.88 -14.91 20.84
CA THR A 295 -1.61 -15.29 21.46
C THR A 295 -0.71 -16.13 20.56
N ARG A 296 -1.22 -16.62 19.41
CA ARG A 296 -0.48 -17.49 18.50
C ARG A 296 -0.89 -17.29 17.05
N LEU A 297 0.11 -17.27 16.17
CA LEU A 297 0.00 -17.43 14.72
C LEU A 297 0.81 -18.63 14.28
N ASP A 298 0.30 -19.42 13.34
CA ASP A 298 0.99 -20.60 12.81
C ASP A 298 1.72 -20.32 11.49
N CYS A 299 1.95 -19.03 11.15
CA CYS A 299 2.80 -18.57 10.08
C CYS A 299 3.83 -17.54 10.58
N PRO A 300 4.97 -17.36 9.90
CA PRO A 300 5.92 -16.29 10.19
C PRO A 300 5.30 -14.90 10.19
N LEU A 301 5.75 -14.03 11.10
CA LEU A 301 5.23 -12.69 11.34
C LEU A 301 6.34 -11.65 11.21
N LEU A 302 6.15 -10.67 10.31
CA LEU A 302 6.99 -9.49 10.20
C LEU A 302 6.14 -8.24 10.49
N ILE A 303 6.65 -7.33 11.31
CA ILE A 303 6.03 -6.03 11.57
C ILE A 303 6.98 -4.93 11.14
N PHE A 304 6.51 -4.07 10.24
CA PHE A 304 7.16 -2.86 9.80
C PHE A 304 6.48 -1.68 10.49
N ALA A 305 7.20 -1.00 11.37
CA ALA A 305 6.66 0.04 12.22
C ALA A 305 7.40 1.37 12.00
N GLY A 306 6.68 2.43 11.64
CA GLY A 306 7.22 3.77 11.59
C GLY A 306 7.44 4.32 13.00
N ARG A 307 8.59 4.96 13.22
CA ARG A 307 8.94 5.53 14.53
C ARG A 307 7.97 6.62 14.98
N TYR A 308 7.42 7.34 14.02
CA TYR A 308 6.54 8.49 14.21
C TYR A 308 5.09 8.23 13.81
N ASP A 309 4.71 6.93 13.63
CA ASP A 309 3.33 6.56 13.30
C ASP A 309 2.41 6.76 14.50
N TYR A 310 1.58 7.81 14.41
CA TYR A 310 0.47 8.07 15.33
C TYR A 310 -0.89 7.99 14.61
N THR A 311 -0.91 7.59 13.33
CA THR A 311 -2.14 7.17 12.64
C THR A 311 -2.58 5.78 13.11
N THR A 312 -1.61 4.86 13.22
CA THR A 312 -1.77 3.55 13.87
C THR A 312 -0.60 3.34 14.84
N PRO A 313 -0.71 3.88 16.06
CA PRO A 313 0.39 3.90 17.01
C PRO A 313 1.00 2.53 17.29
N SER A 314 2.32 2.46 17.27
CA SER A 314 3.07 1.20 17.39
C SER A 314 3.05 0.58 18.79
N GLN A 315 2.71 1.35 19.85
CA GLN A 315 2.80 0.88 21.24
C GLN A 315 1.88 -0.33 21.55
N PRO A 316 0.58 -0.36 21.16
CA PRO A 316 -0.26 -1.55 21.37
C PRO A 316 0.25 -2.75 20.60
N VAL A 317 0.77 -2.51 19.38
CA VAL A 317 1.31 -3.56 18.51
C VAL A 317 2.56 -4.19 19.11
N GLN A 318 3.47 -3.37 19.64
CA GLN A 318 4.70 -3.85 20.27
C GLN A 318 4.39 -4.73 21.50
N ARG A 319 3.48 -4.29 22.37
CA ARG A 319 3.04 -5.09 23.52
C ARG A 319 2.42 -6.43 23.12
N TRP A 320 1.64 -6.45 22.02
CA TRP A 320 1.09 -7.69 21.48
C TRP A 320 2.19 -8.55 20.86
N PHE A 321 3.08 -7.97 20.06
CA PHE A 321 4.17 -8.66 19.36
C PHE A 321 5.11 -9.38 20.33
N GLU A 322 5.37 -8.80 21.50
CA GLU A 322 6.20 -9.43 22.54
C GLU A 322 5.58 -10.75 23.03
N ARG A 323 4.25 -10.83 23.10
CA ARG A 323 3.49 -11.95 23.67
C ARG A 323 3.04 -12.98 22.65
N VAL A 324 2.76 -12.58 21.42
CA VAL A 324 2.28 -13.52 20.39
C VAL A 324 3.38 -14.49 20.03
N GLU A 325 3.03 -15.78 19.95
CA GLU A 325 3.89 -16.83 19.42
C GLU A 325 3.73 -16.94 17.91
N ALA A 326 4.83 -17.19 17.20
CA ALA A 326 4.82 -17.50 15.77
C ALA A 326 6.08 -18.34 15.43
N PRO A 327 6.10 -19.10 14.32
CA PRO A 327 7.26 -19.88 13.88
C PRO A 327 8.55 -19.05 13.76
N SER A 328 8.43 -17.81 13.35
CA SER A 328 9.47 -16.77 13.45
C SER A 328 8.81 -15.39 13.54
N LYS A 329 9.47 -14.46 14.20
CA LYS A 329 8.99 -13.08 14.36
C LYS A 329 10.11 -12.09 14.07
N ARG A 330 9.78 -11.02 13.33
CA ARG A 330 10.68 -9.89 13.07
C ARG A 330 9.95 -8.59 13.30
N TRP A 331 10.51 -7.73 14.14
CA TRP A 331 10.10 -6.33 14.29
C TRP A 331 11.14 -5.44 13.63
N ILE A 332 10.71 -4.58 12.72
CA ILE A 332 11.57 -3.67 11.97
C ILE A 332 11.08 -2.23 12.21
N TRP A 333 11.95 -1.41 12.81
CA TRP A 333 11.72 0.01 12.93
C TRP A 333 12.16 0.76 11.68
N PHE A 334 11.30 1.62 11.17
CA PHE A 334 11.60 2.62 10.15
C PHE A 334 11.79 3.95 10.88
N GLU A 335 13.05 4.33 11.06
CA GLU A 335 13.45 5.39 11.99
C GLU A 335 13.11 6.80 11.51
N ASN A 336 12.88 6.98 10.19
CA ASN A 336 12.55 8.25 9.57
C ASN A 336 11.16 8.22 8.93
N SER A 337 10.28 7.36 9.40
CA SER A 337 8.93 7.19 8.85
C SER A 337 7.86 7.34 9.93
N ALA A 338 6.71 7.84 9.49
CA ALA A 338 5.45 7.75 10.20
C ALA A 338 4.63 6.56 9.64
N HIS A 339 3.40 6.80 9.18
CA HIS A 339 2.48 5.76 8.71
C HIS A 339 2.78 5.28 7.28
N MET A 340 3.28 6.17 6.41
CA MET A 340 3.49 5.93 4.98
C MET A 340 4.90 5.39 4.69
N ILE A 341 5.29 4.31 5.36
CA ILE A 341 6.65 3.74 5.37
C ILE A 341 7.20 3.53 3.95
N TYR A 342 6.41 2.97 3.02
CA TYR A 342 6.88 2.70 1.66
C TYR A 342 6.97 3.95 0.78
N ALA A 343 6.32 5.05 1.18
CA ALA A 343 6.53 6.35 0.56
C ALA A 343 7.76 7.07 1.11
N GLU A 344 8.09 6.81 2.38
CA GLU A 344 9.11 7.54 3.13
C GLU A 344 10.49 6.85 3.08
N GLU A 345 10.53 5.53 3.25
CA GLU A 345 11.77 4.72 3.19
C GLU A 345 11.64 3.53 2.21
N PRO A 346 11.27 3.75 0.91
CA PRO A 346 10.94 2.67 -0.04
C PRO A 346 12.08 1.68 -0.27
N GLY A 347 13.31 2.16 -0.31
CA GLY A 347 14.49 1.31 -0.47
C GLY A 347 14.70 0.38 0.73
N ARG A 348 14.42 0.85 1.94
CA ARG A 348 14.53 0.03 3.15
C ARG A 348 13.44 -1.02 3.24
N VAL A 349 12.21 -0.69 2.79
CA VAL A 349 11.12 -1.67 2.66
C VAL A 349 11.57 -2.82 1.75
N LEU A 350 12.10 -2.52 0.57
CA LEU A 350 12.62 -3.54 -0.34
C LEU A 350 13.70 -4.41 0.30
N VAL A 351 14.67 -3.79 0.98
CA VAL A 351 15.75 -4.52 1.66
C VAL A 351 15.17 -5.54 2.65
N HIS A 352 14.19 -5.15 3.46
CA HIS A 352 13.58 -6.07 4.42
C HIS A 352 12.67 -7.12 3.76
N LEU A 353 11.98 -6.81 2.67
CA LEU A 353 11.25 -7.81 1.88
C LEU A 353 12.20 -8.88 1.33
N VAL A 354 13.37 -8.47 0.83
CA VAL A 354 14.35 -9.40 0.24
C VAL A 354 15.15 -10.17 1.30
N GLN A 355 15.56 -9.52 2.38
CA GLN A 355 16.41 -10.14 3.40
C GLN A 355 15.64 -10.95 4.45
N ASP A 356 14.44 -10.52 4.81
CA ASP A 356 13.68 -11.10 5.93
C ASP A 356 12.47 -11.93 5.47
N ALA A 357 11.82 -11.60 4.35
CA ALA A 357 10.67 -12.34 3.86
C ALA A 357 11.04 -13.36 2.77
N LEU A 358 11.72 -12.96 1.70
CA LEU A 358 12.01 -13.80 0.54
C LEU A 358 12.70 -15.14 0.90
N PRO A 359 13.62 -15.23 1.88
CA PRO A 359 14.24 -16.50 2.29
C PRO A 359 13.26 -17.56 2.74
N LEU A 360 12.07 -17.21 3.23
CA LEU A 360 11.02 -18.16 3.63
C LEU A 360 10.42 -18.89 2.42
N ALA A 361 10.31 -18.23 1.28
CA ALA A 361 9.89 -18.86 0.03
C ALA A 361 11.06 -19.61 -0.62
N ALA A 362 12.28 -19.07 -0.56
CA ALA A 362 13.49 -19.72 -1.08
C ALA A 362 13.75 -21.08 -0.40
N ALA A 363 13.56 -21.16 0.91
CA ALA A 363 13.66 -22.42 1.66
C ALA A 363 12.63 -23.49 1.21
N ALA A 364 11.53 -23.06 0.58
CA ALA A 364 10.52 -23.93 0.01
C ALA A 364 10.72 -24.19 -1.51
N GLY A 365 11.77 -23.62 -2.11
CA GLY A 365 12.07 -23.73 -3.54
C GLY A 365 11.13 -22.90 -4.44
N ASP A 366 10.43 -21.90 -3.92
CA ASP A 366 9.47 -21.06 -4.65
C ASP A 366 10.07 -19.67 -4.94
N VAL A 367 11.22 -19.65 -5.60
CA VAL A 367 11.89 -18.44 -6.11
C VAL A 367 12.44 -18.75 -7.51
N ALA A 368 12.53 -17.71 -8.34
CA ALA A 368 13.25 -17.82 -9.62
C ALA A 368 14.74 -18.04 -9.35
N PRO A 369 15.44 -18.78 -10.24
CA PRO A 369 16.87 -19.00 -10.14
C PRO A 369 17.68 -17.70 -10.28
#